data_3f8fed2b697fe6753e678ec39f1a8de5
#
_entry.id   3f8fed2b697fe6753e678ec39f1a8de5
#
_cell.length_a   1.000
_cell.length_b   1.000
_cell.length_c   1.000
_cell.angle_alpha   90.00
_cell.angle_beta   90.00
_cell.angle_gamma   90.00
#
_symmetry.space_group_name_H-M   'P 1'
#
loop_
_entity.id
_entity.type
_entity.pdbx_description
1 polymer ?
#
loop_
_entity_poly.entity_id
_entity_poly.type
_entity_poly.pdbx_seq_one_letter_code
_entity_poly.pdbx_strand_id
1 'polypeptide(L)'
;MRTNKLIIRNKALIKLLNKTQIELRKRCKQDTKYYSQLLRKLIFEGLVKMMEPEVVIYPLQRDKALIQEIVEDCKKDYEEITERELGEKKEIIIRIADNNYLIERNLIDLSDVDVADITDEHEHSIKLTNQEDDKICFGGVVLKDKTERIICKNTLDLRTEIAFQQLLPEIRKIMFTQ
;
A
#
# COMPACT_ATOMS: atom_id res chain seq x y z
N MET A 1 -4.17 19.39 31.46
CA MET A 1 -3.42 20.17 30.43
C MET A 1 -2.49 19.31 29.56
N ARG A 2 -1.66 18.42 30.09
CA ARG A 2 -0.72 17.57 29.29
C ARG A 2 -1.45 16.65 28.29
N THR A 3 -2.52 16.01 28.71
CA THR A 3 -3.29 15.05 27.89
C THR A 3 -3.90 15.70 26.65
N ASN A 4 -4.51 16.87 26.76
CA ASN A 4 -5.10 17.56 25.62
C ASN A 4 -4.05 17.97 24.57
N LYS A 5 -2.86 18.37 25.01
CA LYS A 5 -1.76 18.71 24.11
C LYS A 5 -1.28 17.49 23.31
N LEU A 6 -1.25 16.31 23.91
CA LEU A 6 -0.89 15.05 23.25
C LEU A 6 -1.94 14.63 22.23
N ILE A 7 -3.22 14.74 22.58
CA ILE A 7 -4.34 14.43 21.68
C ILE A 7 -4.30 15.32 20.45
N ILE A 8 -4.14 16.64 20.63
CA ILE A 8 -4.05 17.58 19.50
C ILE A 8 -2.86 17.28 18.60
N ARG A 9 -1.70 16.94 19.18
CA ARG A 9 -0.51 16.53 18.41
C ARG A 9 -0.76 15.26 17.61
N ASN A 10 -1.42 14.27 18.20
CA ASN A 10 -1.77 13.03 17.49
C ASN A 10 -2.72 13.30 16.32
N LYS A 11 -3.77 14.09 16.54
CA LYS A 11 -4.72 14.49 15.51
C LYS A 11 -4.04 15.25 14.35
N ALA A 12 -3.05 16.10 14.64
CA ALA A 12 -2.26 16.78 13.62
C ALA A 12 -1.43 15.79 12.77
N LEU A 13 -0.86 14.75 13.39
CA LEU A 13 -0.15 13.67 12.68
C LEU A 13 -1.09 12.85 11.80
N ILE A 14 -2.32 12.56 12.26
CA ILE A 14 -3.33 11.87 11.48
C ILE A 14 -3.73 12.71 10.25
N LYS A 15 -3.94 14.00 10.41
CA LYS A 15 -4.22 14.93 9.31
C LYS A 15 -3.10 14.94 8.27
N LEU A 16 -1.84 14.90 8.71
CA LEU A 16 -0.69 14.82 7.81
C LEU A 16 -0.66 13.51 7.03
N LEU A 17 -0.88 12.36 7.69
CA LEU A 17 -0.96 11.05 7.03
C LEU A 17 -2.08 11.03 5.99
N ASN A 18 -3.27 11.51 6.34
CA ASN A 18 -4.40 11.61 5.43
C ASN A 18 -4.07 12.44 4.19
N LYS A 19 -3.49 13.63 4.38
CA LYS A 19 -3.07 14.49 3.26
C LYS A 19 -2.07 13.76 2.34
N THR A 20 -1.12 13.04 2.91
CA THR A 20 -0.13 12.26 2.15
C THR A 20 -0.80 11.17 1.31
N GLN A 21 -1.75 10.43 1.89
CA GLN A 21 -2.50 9.40 1.17
C GLN A 21 -3.33 9.99 0.03
N ILE A 22 -3.99 11.12 0.24
CA ILE A 22 -4.77 11.82 -0.78
C ILE A 22 -3.88 12.30 -1.93
N GLU A 23 -2.75 12.92 -1.63
CA GLU A 23 -1.82 13.39 -2.66
C GLU A 23 -1.24 12.23 -3.48
N LEU A 24 -0.87 11.13 -2.81
CA LEU A 24 -0.41 9.92 -3.51
C LEU A 24 -1.49 9.35 -4.42
N ARG A 25 -2.74 9.25 -3.94
CA ARG A 25 -3.89 8.80 -4.74
C ARG A 25 -4.12 9.69 -5.94
N LYS A 26 -4.07 11.02 -5.77
CA LYS A 26 -4.21 11.98 -6.88
C LYS A 26 -3.13 11.75 -7.93
N ARG A 27 -1.88 11.62 -7.52
CA ARG A 27 -0.75 11.35 -8.41
C ARG A 27 -0.88 10.04 -9.17
N CYS A 28 -1.29 8.96 -8.49
CA CYS A 28 -1.54 7.67 -9.13
C CYS A 28 -2.67 7.72 -10.18
N LYS A 29 -3.69 8.58 -9.97
CA LYS A 29 -4.80 8.76 -10.92
C LYS A 29 -4.42 9.66 -12.11
N GLN A 30 -3.57 10.64 -11.90
CA GLN A 30 -3.16 11.60 -12.93
C GLN A 30 -2.09 11.04 -13.86
N ASP A 31 -1.18 10.24 -13.33
CA ASP A 31 -0.04 9.68 -14.08
C ASP A 31 -0.12 8.15 -14.07
N THR A 32 -0.81 7.61 -15.09
CA THR A 32 -0.95 6.16 -15.28
C THR A 32 0.40 5.48 -15.49
N LYS A 33 1.35 6.14 -16.15
CA LYS A 33 2.69 5.58 -16.39
C LYS A 33 3.46 5.44 -15.08
N TYR A 34 3.42 6.46 -14.24
CA TYR A 34 4.00 6.41 -12.90
C TYR A 34 3.37 5.29 -12.07
N TYR A 35 2.03 5.18 -12.10
CA TYR A 35 1.31 4.16 -11.35
C TYR A 35 1.61 2.74 -11.84
N SER A 36 1.72 2.51 -13.14
CA SER A 36 2.12 1.23 -13.72
C SER A 36 3.52 0.80 -13.26
N GLN A 37 4.49 1.72 -13.28
CA GLN A 37 5.84 1.46 -12.77
C GLN A 37 5.85 1.17 -11.26
N LEU A 38 5.00 1.85 -10.50
CA LEU A 38 4.86 1.62 -9.07
C LEU A 38 4.27 0.22 -8.81
N LEU A 39 3.21 -0.17 -9.52
CA LEU A 39 2.62 -1.51 -9.42
C LEU A 39 3.64 -2.60 -9.78
N ARG A 40 4.42 -2.42 -10.84
CA ARG A 40 5.50 -3.34 -11.20
C ARG A 40 6.47 -3.57 -10.05
N LYS A 41 6.92 -2.49 -9.39
CA LYS A 41 7.81 -2.58 -8.23
C LYS A 41 7.16 -3.28 -7.04
N LEU A 42 5.89 -3.00 -6.76
CA LEU A 42 5.16 -3.62 -5.65
C LEU A 42 4.95 -5.13 -5.89
N ILE A 43 4.60 -5.53 -7.10
CA ILE A 43 4.47 -6.94 -7.48
C ILE A 43 5.82 -7.63 -7.34
N PHE A 44 6.85 -7.08 -7.97
CA PHE A 44 8.20 -7.63 -7.93
C PHE A 44 8.71 -7.82 -6.49
N GLU A 45 8.58 -6.80 -5.64
CA GLU A 45 8.96 -6.90 -4.22
C GLU A 45 8.18 -8.01 -3.49
N GLY A 46 6.89 -8.15 -3.79
CA GLY A 46 6.06 -9.22 -3.25
C GLY A 46 6.53 -10.61 -3.67
N LEU A 47 6.85 -10.80 -4.96
CA LEU A 47 7.37 -12.07 -5.47
C LEU A 47 8.68 -12.46 -4.82
N VAL A 48 9.62 -11.51 -4.68
CA VAL A 48 10.91 -11.73 -4.03
C VAL A 48 10.75 -12.06 -2.54
N LYS A 49 9.80 -11.44 -1.86
CA LYS A 49 9.53 -11.73 -0.42
C LYS A 49 8.86 -13.08 -0.20
N MET A 50 7.97 -13.48 -1.09
CA MET A 50 7.24 -14.75 -0.96
C MET A 50 8.10 -15.94 -1.36
N MET A 51 8.87 -15.81 -2.45
CA MET A 51 9.70 -16.89 -3.04
C MET A 51 8.92 -18.18 -3.33
N GLU A 52 7.62 -18.07 -3.58
CA GLU A 52 6.74 -19.19 -3.87
C GLU A 52 6.68 -19.50 -5.37
N PRO A 53 6.55 -20.78 -5.78
CA PRO A 53 6.52 -21.16 -7.19
C PRO A 53 5.21 -20.76 -7.90
N GLU A 54 4.13 -20.58 -7.17
CA GLU A 54 2.84 -20.17 -7.71
C GLU A 54 2.23 -19.06 -6.85
N VAL A 55 1.98 -17.89 -7.46
CA VAL A 55 1.46 -16.70 -6.78
C VAL A 55 0.23 -16.20 -7.49
N VAL A 56 -0.80 -15.84 -6.71
CA VAL A 56 -2.03 -15.21 -7.18
C VAL A 56 -2.04 -13.74 -6.76
N ILE A 57 -2.20 -12.85 -7.73
CA ILE A 57 -2.29 -11.40 -7.53
C ILE A 57 -3.76 -11.00 -7.39
N TYR A 58 -4.09 -10.30 -6.33
CA TYR A 58 -5.40 -9.70 -6.06
C TYR A 58 -5.32 -8.18 -6.27
N PRO A 59 -5.75 -7.68 -7.43
CA PRO A 59 -5.75 -6.25 -7.74
C PRO A 59 -7.04 -5.55 -7.31
N LEU A 60 -7.05 -4.22 -7.40
CA LEU A 60 -8.29 -3.47 -7.59
C LEU A 60 -8.86 -3.79 -8.98
N GLN A 61 -10.18 -3.82 -9.11
CA GLN A 61 -10.84 -4.13 -10.38
C GLN A 61 -10.39 -3.21 -11.53
N ARG A 62 -10.19 -1.92 -11.24
CA ARG A 62 -9.71 -0.93 -12.22
C ARG A 62 -8.28 -1.17 -12.70
N ASP A 63 -7.45 -1.82 -11.88
CA ASP A 63 -6.02 -2.01 -12.13
C ASP A 63 -5.73 -3.32 -12.87
N LYS A 64 -6.75 -4.18 -13.07
CA LYS A 64 -6.59 -5.51 -13.70
C LYS A 64 -5.92 -5.43 -15.06
N ALA A 65 -6.35 -4.52 -15.93
CA ALA A 65 -5.79 -4.36 -17.27
C ALA A 65 -4.31 -3.93 -17.22
N LEU A 66 -3.97 -2.97 -16.35
CA LEU A 66 -2.58 -2.54 -16.16
C LEU A 66 -1.68 -3.67 -15.66
N ILE A 67 -2.21 -4.48 -14.74
CA ILE A 67 -1.44 -5.60 -14.18
C ILE A 67 -1.24 -6.70 -15.24
N GLN A 68 -2.24 -6.96 -16.09
CA GLN A 68 -2.09 -7.89 -17.20
C GLN A 68 -0.98 -7.49 -18.17
N GLU A 69 -0.79 -6.20 -18.40
CA GLU A 69 0.28 -5.68 -19.27
C GLU A 69 1.68 -5.84 -18.66
N ILE A 70 1.80 -5.69 -17.33
CA ILE A 70 3.10 -5.67 -16.65
C ILE A 70 3.52 -6.99 -16.03
N VAL A 71 2.62 -7.96 -15.90
CA VAL A 71 2.88 -9.22 -15.18
C VAL A 71 3.99 -10.04 -15.83
N GLU A 72 4.04 -10.07 -17.16
CA GLU A 72 5.09 -10.80 -17.90
C GLU A 72 6.47 -10.17 -17.71
N ASP A 73 6.54 -8.85 -17.62
CA ASP A 73 7.78 -8.16 -17.30
C ASP A 73 8.22 -8.41 -15.86
N CYS A 74 7.27 -8.43 -14.91
CA CYS A 74 7.57 -8.78 -13.52
C CYS A 74 8.11 -10.22 -13.39
N LYS A 75 7.57 -11.15 -14.19
CA LYS A 75 8.05 -12.52 -14.23
C LYS A 75 9.49 -12.60 -14.72
N LYS A 76 9.81 -11.92 -15.84
CA LYS A 76 11.18 -11.87 -16.37
C LYS A 76 12.16 -11.26 -15.35
N ASP A 77 11.81 -10.11 -14.78
CA ASP A 77 12.63 -9.45 -13.75
C ASP A 77 12.92 -10.39 -12.56
N TYR A 78 11.91 -11.17 -12.14
CA TYR A 78 12.05 -12.14 -11.05
C TYR A 78 12.98 -13.30 -11.44
N GLU A 79 12.80 -13.88 -12.61
CA GLU A 79 13.63 -14.97 -13.12
C GLU A 79 15.10 -14.54 -13.30
N GLU A 80 15.35 -13.33 -13.85
CA GLU A 80 16.69 -12.77 -13.99
C GLU A 80 17.39 -12.54 -12.65
N ILE A 81 16.68 -12.01 -11.67
CA ILE A 81 17.27 -11.76 -10.35
C ILE A 81 17.53 -13.06 -9.61
N THR A 82 16.60 -14.03 -9.66
CA THR A 82 16.82 -15.33 -9.01
C THR A 82 17.98 -16.08 -9.64
N GLU A 83 18.14 -16.03 -10.96
CA GLU A 83 19.29 -16.62 -11.64
C GLU A 83 20.61 -15.94 -11.22
N ARG A 84 20.63 -14.61 -11.14
CA ARG A 84 21.82 -13.85 -10.76
C ARG A 84 22.22 -14.04 -9.28
N GLU A 85 21.26 -14.01 -8.37
CA GLU A 85 21.54 -14.01 -6.92
C GLU A 85 21.62 -15.43 -6.33
N LEU A 86 20.86 -16.38 -6.88
CA LEU A 86 20.80 -17.76 -6.38
C LEU A 86 21.55 -18.76 -7.27
N GLY A 87 21.94 -18.36 -8.49
CA GLY A 87 22.60 -19.24 -9.46
C GLY A 87 21.66 -20.26 -10.11
N GLU A 88 20.37 -20.20 -9.83
CA GLU A 88 19.35 -21.09 -10.38
C GLU A 88 18.18 -20.26 -10.93
N LYS A 89 17.77 -20.58 -12.16
CA LYS A 89 16.57 -20.00 -12.75
C LYS A 89 15.34 -20.64 -12.11
N LYS A 90 14.60 -19.88 -11.29
CA LYS A 90 13.34 -20.32 -10.71
C LYS A 90 12.18 -19.83 -11.58
N GLU A 91 11.51 -20.78 -12.24
CA GLU A 91 10.27 -20.49 -12.93
C GLU A 91 9.16 -20.19 -11.92
N ILE A 92 8.39 -19.15 -12.18
CA ILE A 92 7.25 -18.76 -11.36
C ILE A 92 5.98 -18.74 -12.19
N ILE A 93 4.88 -19.21 -11.60
CA ILE A 93 3.55 -19.11 -12.17
C ILE A 93 2.81 -17.97 -11.47
N ILE A 94 2.49 -16.93 -12.24
CA ILE A 94 1.74 -15.78 -11.72
C ILE A 94 0.32 -15.83 -12.30
N ARG A 95 -0.68 -15.82 -11.44
CA ARG A 95 -2.09 -15.74 -11.80
C ARG A 95 -2.69 -14.44 -11.29
N ILE A 96 -3.67 -13.92 -11.99
CA ILE A 96 -4.45 -12.75 -11.56
C ILE A 96 -5.83 -13.28 -11.16
N ALA A 97 -6.31 -12.87 -9.99
CA ALA A 97 -7.63 -13.26 -9.50
C ALA A 97 -8.73 -12.74 -10.44
N ASP A 98 -9.67 -13.64 -10.82
CA ASP A 98 -10.73 -13.29 -11.79
C ASP A 98 -11.97 -12.66 -11.14
N ASN A 99 -12.33 -13.07 -9.93
CA ASN A 99 -13.59 -12.68 -9.27
C ASN A 99 -13.45 -12.14 -7.85
N ASN A 100 -12.23 -12.09 -7.31
CA ASN A 100 -11.99 -11.66 -5.93
C ASN A 100 -11.05 -10.44 -5.94
N TYR A 101 -11.62 -9.28 -6.24
CA TYR A 101 -10.87 -8.02 -6.30
C TYR A 101 -10.76 -7.36 -4.93
N LEU A 102 -9.75 -6.50 -4.79
CA LEU A 102 -9.69 -5.57 -3.68
C LEU A 102 -10.78 -4.50 -3.83
N ILE A 103 -11.26 -4.00 -2.71
CA ILE A 103 -12.29 -2.97 -2.65
C ILE A 103 -11.62 -1.61 -2.63
N GLU A 104 -12.05 -0.71 -3.53
CA GLU A 104 -11.51 0.64 -3.55
C GLU A 104 -11.96 1.43 -2.32
N ARG A 105 -10.97 1.94 -1.56
CA ARG A 105 -11.20 2.79 -0.40
C ARG A 105 -11.51 4.21 -0.80
N ASN A 106 -12.56 4.77 -0.25
CA ASN A 106 -12.84 6.20 -0.33
C ASN A 106 -12.09 6.93 0.78
N LEU A 107 -11.08 7.72 0.40
CA LEU A 107 -10.37 8.59 1.34
C LEU A 107 -11.21 9.84 1.62
N ILE A 108 -11.44 10.11 2.90
CA ILE A 108 -12.09 11.34 3.36
C ILE A 108 -11.02 12.43 3.39
N ASP A 109 -11.28 13.59 2.76
CA ASP A 109 -10.35 14.71 2.78
C ASP A 109 -10.55 15.53 4.07
N LEU A 110 -9.51 15.56 4.90
CA LEU A 110 -9.49 16.31 6.16
C LEU A 110 -8.79 17.66 6.02
N SER A 111 -8.50 18.14 4.81
CA SER A 111 -7.78 19.42 4.62
C SER A 111 -8.50 20.59 5.27
N ASP A 112 -9.82 20.62 5.16
CA ASP A 112 -10.67 21.70 5.67
C ASP A 112 -11.22 21.45 7.09
N VAL A 113 -10.89 20.29 7.69
CA VAL A 113 -11.31 19.95 9.05
C VAL A 113 -10.31 20.50 10.07
N ASP A 114 -10.78 21.24 11.06
CA ASP A 114 -9.91 21.68 12.14
C ASP A 114 -9.34 20.50 12.93
N VAL A 115 -8.09 20.63 13.37
CA VAL A 115 -7.40 19.54 14.10
C VAL A 115 -8.17 19.13 15.37
N ALA A 116 -8.84 20.08 16.02
CA ALA A 116 -9.64 19.80 17.21
C ALA A 116 -10.87 18.92 16.92
N ASP A 117 -11.44 19.07 15.70
CA ASP A 117 -12.69 18.41 15.29
C ASP A 117 -12.49 17.03 14.66
N ILE A 118 -11.25 16.58 14.53
CA ILE A 118 -10.95 15.22 14.07
C ILE A 118 -11.47 14.22 15.12
N THR A 119 -12.38 13.34 14.69
CA THR A 119 -12.98 12.30 15.52
C THR A 119 -12.24 10.96 15.43
N ASP A 120 -12.54 10.03 16.32
CA ASP A 120 -12.01 8.67 16.29
C ASP A 120 -12.44 7.92 15.00
N GLU A 121 -13.63 8.24 14.45
CA GLU A 121 -14.08 7.70 13.15
C GLU A 121 -13.18 8.14 12.00
N HIS A 122 -12.74 9.41 12.00
CA HIS A 122 -11.77 9.90 11.02
C HIS A 122 -10.43 9.16 11.18
N GLU A 123 -9.98 8.94 12.42
CA GLU A 123 -8.75 8.19 12.69
C GLU A 123 -8.84 6.76 12.16
N HIS A 124 -9.96 6.08 12.43
CA HIS A 124 -10.21 4.71 11.96
C HIS A 124 -10.27 4.63 10.43
N SER A 125 -10.86 5.62 9.77
CA SER A 125 -10.92 5.67 8.31
C SER A 125 -9.56 5.85 7.63
N ILE A 126 -8.55 6.33 8.34
CA ILE A 126 -7.21 6.62 7.81
C ILE A 126 -6.23 5.48 8.10
N LYS A 127 -6.33 4.88 9.28
CA LYS A 127 -5.49 3.75 9.70
C LYS A 127 -6.19 2.43 9.42
N LEU A 128 -5.48 1.51 8.80
CA LEU A 128 -5.94 0.12 8.65
C LEU A 128 -5.60 -0.65 9.92
N THR A 129 -6.45 -0.54 10.94
CA THR A 129 -6.18 -1.14 12.25
C THR A 129 -6.77 -2.54 12.43
N ASN A 130 -7.68 -3.01 11.54
CA ASN A 130 -8.37 -4.27 11.68
C ASN A 130 -8.06 -5.26 10.55
N GLN A 131 -8.05 -6.56 10.88
CA GLN A 131 -7.85 -7.65 9.92
C GLN A 131 -8.98 -7.74 8.88
N GLU A 132 -10.16 -7.20 9.16
CA GLU A 132 -11.31 -7.16 8.24
C GLU A 132 -11.09 -6.17 7.07
N ASP A 133 -10.21 -5.18 7.25
CA ASP A 133 -9.85 -4.19 6.22
C ASP A 133 -8.83 -4.68 5.19
N ASP A 134 -8.44 -5.95 5.24
CA ASP A 134 -7.42 -6.55 4.39
C ASP A 134 -7.69 -6.46 2.88
N LYS A 135 -8.95 -6.27 2.52
CA LYS A 135 -9.39 -6.16 1.12
C LYS A 135 -9.61 -4.73 0.66
N ILE A 136 -9.50 -3.75 1.55
CA ILE A 136 -9.82 -2.36 1.26
C ILE A 136 -8.52 -1.57 1.08
N CYS A 137 -8.34 -0.91 -0.08
CA CYS A 137 -7.18 -0.06 -0.34
C CYS A 137 -7.48 1.00 -1.39
N PHE A 138 -6.66 2.06 -1.46
CA PHE A 138 -6.77 3.04 -2.54
C PHE A 138 -5.84 2.74 -3.73
N GLY A 139 -5.00 1.72 -3.65
CA GLY A 139 -4.10 1.27 -4.70
C GLY A 139 -3.13 0.19 -4.24
N GLY A 140 -2.40 -0.39 -5.19
CA GLY A 140 -1.47 -1.48 -4.94
C GLY A 140 -2.08 -2.87 -5.14
N VAL A 141 -1.44 -3.88 -4.57
CA VAL A 141 -1.80 -5.29 -4.78
C VAL A 141 -1.66 -6.10 -3.49
N VAL A 142 -2.40 -7.19 -3.41
CA VAL A 142 -2.18 -8.26 -2.44
C VAL A 142 -1.78 -9.50 -3.21
N LEU A 143 -0.71 -10.16 -2.79
CA LEU A 143 -0.24 -11.40 -3.37
C LEU A 143 -0.48 -12.53 -2.36
N LYS A 144 -0.92 -13.68 -2.85
CA LYS A 144 -1.08 -14.89 -2.04
C LYS A 144 -0.46 -16.08 -2.75
N ASP A 145 0.02 -17.04 -1.97
CA ASP A 145 0.36 -18.34 -2.52
C ASP A 145 -0.90 -19.12 -2.91
N LYS A 146 -0.74 -20.21 -3.64
CA LYS A 146 -1.85 -21.08 -4.08
C LYS A 146 -2.71 -21.60 -2.92
N THR A 147 -2.13 -21.79 -1.75
CA THR A 147 -2.81 -22.32 -0.56
C THR A 147 -3.42 -21.23 0.32
N GLU A 148 -3.25 -19.96 -0.04
CA GLU A 148 -3.65 -18.77 0.72
C GLU A 148 -3.09 -18.70 2.15
N ARG A 149 -2.01 -19.45 2.44
CA ARG A 149 -1.35 -19.43 3.75
C ARG A 149 -0.35 -18.31 3.89
N ILE A 150 0.31 -17.96 2.77
CA ILE A 150 1.28 -16.86 2.72
C ILE A 150 0.61 -15.69 2.00
N ILE A 151 0.51 -14.57 2.69
CA ILE A 151 -0.13 -13.35 2.18
C ILE A 151 0.88 -12.21 2.26
N CYS A 152 1.19 -11.61 1.12
CA CYS A 152 1.98 -10.40 1.04
C CYS A 152 1.10 -9.22 0.64
N LYS A 153 0.86 -8.31 1.58
CA LYS A 153 0.09 -7.09 1.34
C LYS A 153 1.02 -5.96 0.91
N ASN A 154 0.96 -5.60 -0.35
CA ASN A 154 1.68 -4.46 -0.92
C ASN A 154 0.71 -3.38 -1.41
N THR A 155 -0.23 -3.00 -0.54
CA THR A 155 -1.15 -1.88 -0.79
C THR A 155 -0.49 -0.55 -0.47
N LEU A 156 -0.90 0.50 -1.17
CA LEU A 156 -0.36 1.84 -0.95
C LEU A 156 -0.74 2.40 0.42
N ASP A 157 -1.90 2.02 0.94
CA ASP A 157 -2.34 2.35 2.30
C ASP A 157 -1.33 1.85 3.33
N LEU A 158 -1.04 0.55 3.31
CA LEU A 158 -0.12 -0.08 4.24
C LEU A 158 1.31 0.47 4.08
N ARG A 159 1.76 0.68 2.85
CA ARG A 159 3.11 1.22 2.58
C ARG A 159 3.27 2.65 3.08
N THR A 160 2.25 3.49 2.90
CA THR A 160 2.28 4.87 3.44
C THR A 160 2.23 4.88 4.96
N GLU A 161 1.47 4.00 5.58
CA GLU A 161 1.40 3.88 7.04
C GLU A 161 2.74 3.42 7.63
N ILE A 162 3.36 2.38 7.06
CA ILE A 162 4.68 1.89 7.50
C ILE A 162 5.73 2.99 7.35
N ALA A 163 5.79 3.66 6.20
CA ALA A 163 6.71 4.76 5.97
C ALA A 163 6.50 5.91 6.97
N PHE A 164 5.24 6.26 7.24
CA PHE A 164 4.90 7.28 8.20
C PHE A 164 5.34 6.91 9.62
N GLN A 165 5.13 5.66 10.06
CA GLN A 165 5.57 5.19 11.36
C GLN A 165 7.09 5.22 11.50
N GLN A 166 7.83 4.85 10.47
CA GLN A 166 9.30 4.90 10.45
C GLN A 166 9.82 6.34 10.55
N LEU A 167 9.16 7.28 9.89
CA LEU A 167 9.53 8.70 9.88
C LEU A 167 8.95 9.50 11.07
N LEU A 168 8.10 8.88 11.88
CA LEU A 168 7.38 9.56 12.95
C LEU A 168 8.28 10.34 13.93
N PRO A 169 9.46 9.85 14.36
CA PRO A 169 10.36 10.62 15.22
C PRO A 169 10.81 11.94 14.57
N GLU A 170 11.18 11.89 13.28
CA GLU A 170 11.61 13.06 12.52
C GLU A 170 10.48 14.04 12.28
N ILE A 171 9.31 13.53 11.88
CA ILE A 171 8.09 14.33 11.69
C ILE A 171 7.74 15.07 12.99
N ARG A 172 7.77 14.38 14.13
CA ARG A 172 7.51 15.01 15.45
C ARG A 172 8.51 16.09 15.77
N LYS A 173 9.80 15.87 15.46
CA LYS A 173 10.84 16.87 15.65
C LYS A 173 10.56 18.12 14.81
N ILE A 174 10.22 17.96 13.54
CA ILE A 174 9.94 19.08 12.63
C ILE A 174 8.68 19.84 13.05
N MET A 175 7.60 19.11 13.40
CA MET A 175 6.30 19.74 13.67
C MET A 175 6.18 20.35 15.08
N PHE A 176 6.90 19.80 16.08
CA PHE A 176 6.60 20.10 17.48
C PHE A 176 7.83 20.53 18.31
N THR A 177 9.04 20.58 17.71
CA THR A 177 10.21 21.13 18.37
C THR A 177 10.35 22.58 17.95
N GLN A 178 9.97 23.48 18.87
CA GLN A 178 10.41 24.86 18.93
C GLN A 178 11.42 24.95 20.03
#